data_4a60052e6d2a2d5424b4997b8ad8608e
#
_entry.id   4a60052e6d2a2d5424b4997b8ad8608e
#
_cell.length_a   1.000
_cell.length_b   1.000
_cell.length_c   1.000
_cell.angle_alpha   90.00
_cell.angle_beta   90.00
_cell.angle_gamma   90.00
#
_symmetry.space_group_name_H-M   'P 1'
#
loop_
_entity.id
_entity.type
_entity.pdbx_description
1 polymer ?
#
loop_
_entity_poly.entity_id
_entity_poly.type
_entity_poly.pdbx_seq_one_letter_code
_entity_poly.pdbx_strand_id
1 'polypeptide(L)'
;EGFALWDTKQTDYKITNNAFGRDLLAELLPAFRKVGIKIGLYHSLIDWRHEHFPLDGLHPERENQKLREKNSERDIKIYQRYLREQVKELLTEYGKIDYLWFDFSYSHRDWGWSKGKGHIDWDSEALEKLCLELQPHLLLNDRLDLGHGITTPEQFQPDKPLEKNGMPVIWEACQTMYGTWGYDRDNME
;
A
#
# COMPACT_ATOMS: atom_id res chain seq x y z
N GLU A 1 7.72 -6.03 -2.95
CA GLU A 1 6.75 -5.65 -1.92
C GLU A 1 7.26 -6.06 -0.54
N GLY A 2 6.81 -5.36 0.54
CA GLY A 2 7.17 -5.67 1.92
C GLY A 2 8.52 -5.10 2.41
N PHE A 3 9.35 -4.49 1.55
CA PHE A 3 10.58 -3.86 2.01
C PHE A 3 10.28 -2.51 2.66
N ALA A 4 10.55 -2.39 3.96
CA ALA A 4 10.30 -1.17 4.72
C ALA A 4 11.45 -0.16 4.56
N LEU A 5 11.11 1.09 4.19
CA LEU A 5 12.08 2.20 4.08
C LEU A 5 12.31 2.92 5.42
N TRP A 6 11.83 2.36 6.52
CA TRP A 6 11.96 2.86 7.89
C TRP A 6 12.39 1.75 8.84
N ASP A 7 12.73 2.11 10.07
CA ASP A 7 13.16 1.16 11.11
C ASP A 7 11.97 0.47 11.79
N THR A 8 11.14 -0.22 10.97
CA THR A 8 9.98 -0.97 11.51
C THR A 8 10.40 -2.04 12.51
N LYS A 9 9.55 -2.28 13.50
CA LYS A 9 9.68 -3.39 14.47
C LYS A 9 8.97 -4.66 14.01
N GLN A 10 8.25 -4.59 12.88
CA GLN A 10 7.37 -5.66 12.41
C GLN A 10 8.08 -6.69 11.52
N THR A 11 9.21 -6.32 10.92
CA THR A 11 9.99 -7.20 10.05
C THR A 11 11.46 -6.84 10.04
N ASP A 12 12.32 -7.82 9.79
CA ASP A 12 13.74 -7.62 9.52
C ASP A 12 14.05 -7.24 8.07
N TYR A 13 13.03 -7.30 7.18
CA TYR A 13 13.14 -6.89 5.78
C TYR A 13 12.96 -5.37 5.65
N LYS A 14 13.96 -4.64 6.10
CA LYS A 14 13.95 -3.19 6.22
C LYS A 14 15.30 -2.55 5.89
N ILE A 15 15.25 -1.27 5.59
CA ILE A 15 16.40 -0.49 5.12
C ILE A 15 17.54 -0.41 6.14
N THR A 16 17.22 -0.39 7.42
CA THR A 16 18.22 -0.34 8.50
C THR A 16 19.04 -1.62 8.62
N ASN A 17 18.54 -2.73 8.07
CA ASN A 17 19.24 -4.03 8.04
C ASN A 17 20.03 -4.27 6.75
N ASN A 18 20.13 -3.29 5.85
CA ASN A 18 20.94 -3.40 4.64
C ASN A 18 22.18 -2.50 4.68
N ALA A 19 22.91 -2.41 3.55
CA ALA A 19 24.13 -1.60 3.46
C ALA A 19 23.91 -0.09 3.72
N PHE A 20 22.70 0.44 3.59
CA PHE A 20 22.38 1.83 3.93
C PHE A 20 22.39 2.05 5.45
N GLY A 21 21.90 1.09 6.24
CA GLY A 21 22.02 1.02 7.71
C GLY A 21 21.35 2.15 8.50
N ARG A 22 20.49 2.96 7.87
CA ARG A 22 19.83 4.11 8.48
C ARG A 22 18.34 4.16 8.13
N ASP A 23 17.56 4.83 8.95
CA ASP A 23 16.14 5.07 8.70
C ASP A 23 15.95 6.21 7.69
N LEU A 24 15.56 5.86 6.47
CA LEU A 24 15.39 6.83 5.39
C LEU A 24 14.27 7.83 5.69
N LEU A 25 13.16 7.36 6.26
CA LEU A 25 12.03 8.26 6.54
C LEU A 25 12.34 9.24 7.66
N ALA A 26 13.05 8.79 8.70
CA ALA A 26 13.49 9.66 9.80
C ALA A 26 14.39 10.81 9.32
N GLU A 27 15.17 10.61 8.27
CA GLU A 27 16.03 11.63 7.69
C GLU A 27 15.31 12.51 6.65
N LEU A 28 14.54 11.90 5.77
CA LEU A 28 13.95 12.56 4.61
C LEU A 28 12.75 13.45 4.97
N LEU A 29 11.83 12.95 5.81
CA LEU A 29 10.59 13.66 6.08
C LEU A 29 10.79 15.02 6.81
N PRO A 30 11.69 15.14 7.80
CA PRO A 30 12.02 16.46 8.36
C PRO A 30 12.61 17.44 7.34
N ALA A 31 13.43 16.95 6.40
CA ALA A 31 14.01 17.79 5.36
C ALA A 31 12.93 18.35 4.43
N PHE A 32 11.96 17.55 4.03
CA PHE A 32 10.82 18.00 3.20
C PHE A 32 9.95 19.01 3.95
N ARG A 33 9.62 18.75 5.21
CA ARG A 33 8.84 19.69 6.03
C ARG A 33 9.52 21.05 6.18
N LYS A 34 10.84 21.06 6.33
CA LYS A 34 11.64 22.30 6.46
C LYS A 34 11.45 23.25 5.28
N VAL A 35 11.19 22.72 4.09
CA VAL A 35 10.95 23.50 2.87
C VAL A 35 9.47 23.61 2.49
N GLY A 36 8.57 23.23 3.39
CA GLY A 36 7.12 23.38 3.22
C GLY A 36 6.44 22.31 2.35
N ILE A 37 7.15 21.21 2.02
CA ILE A 37 6.58 20.11 1.25
C ILE A 37 5.67 19.27 2.15
N LYS A 38 4.48 18.95 1.67
CA LYS A 38 3.54 18.01 2.29
C LYS A 38 4.04 16.58 2.16
N ILE A 39 3.73 15.75 3.14
CA ILE A 39 4.20 14.38 3.18
C ILE A 39 3.08 13.43 2.75
N GLY A 40 3.31 12.73 1.64
CA GLY A 40 2.53 11.56 1.23
C GLY A 40 3.39 10.30 1.34
N LEU A 41 2.83 9.23 1.88
CA LEU A 41 3.48 7.93 1.93
C LEU A 41 2.69 6.92 1.12
N TYR A 42 3.41 6.11 0.34
CA TYR A 42 2.87 4.91 -0.31
C TYR A 42 3.04 3.72 0.62
N HIS A 43 1.99 2.94 0.81
CA HIS A 43 2.03 1.69 1.56
C HIS A 43 1.31 0.57 0.79
N SER A 44 2.06 -0.44 0.38
CA SER A 44 1.49 -1.63 -0.24
C SER A 44 0.66 -2.42 0.77
N LEU A 45 -0.56 -2.83 0.38
CA LEU A 45 -1.39 -3.74 1.17
C LEU A 45 -0.89 -5.18 1.11
N ILE A 46 0.04 -5.48 0.19
CA ILE A 46 0.62 -6.81 0.03
C ILE A 46 2.08 -6.82 0.52
N ASP A 47 2.42 -7.92 1.20
CA ASP A 47 3.79 -8.33 1.46
C ASP A 47 3.94 -9.83 1.18
N TRP A 48 4.42 -10.15 0.00
CA TRP A 48 4.60 -11.54 -0.44
C TRP A 48 5.62 -12.33 0.37
N ARG A 49 6.46 -11.65 1.14
CA ARG A 49 7.46 -12.31 2.01
C ARG A 49 6.88 -12.71 3.36
N HIS A 50 5.77 -12.08 3.77
CA HIS A 50 5.18 -12.38 5.07
C HIS A 50 4.60 -13.80 5.09
N GLU A 51 4.98 -14.61 6.08
CA GLU A 51 4.63 -16.03 6.17
C GLU A 51 3.11 -16.30 6.19
N HIS A 52 2.34 -15.36 6.74
CA HIS A 52 0.88 -15.44 6.83
C HIS A 52 0.14 -14.70 5.72
N PHE A 53 0.86 -14.14 4.71
CA PHE A 53 0.20 -13.61 3.52
C PHE A 53 -0.28 -14.76 2.62
N PRO A 54 -1.61 -14.99 2.42
CA PRO A 54 -2.08 -16.12 1.64
C PRO A 54 -1.68 -16.00 0.17
N LEU A 55 -1.20 -17.12 -0.42
CA LEU A 55 -0.88 -17.18 -1.84
C LEU A 55 -2.12 -16.98 -2.68
N ASP A 56 -1.94 -16.25 -3.77
CA ASP A 56 -2.93 -16.07 -4.81
C ASP A 56 -2.24 -15.94 -6.19
N GLY A 57 -3.01 -15.65 -7.23
CA GLY A 57 -2.48 -15.58 -8.59
C GLY A 57 -1.55 -14.41 -8.88
N LEU A 58 -1.40 -13.42 -7.98
CA LEU A 58 -0.39 -12.36 -8.08
C LEU A 58 0.92 -12.73 -7.39
N HIS A 59 0.89 -13.69 -6.45
CA HIS A 59 2.09 -14.04 -5.68
C HIS A 59 3.21 -14.54 -6.59
N PRO A 60 4.47 -14.08 -6.44
CA PRO A 60 5.59 -14.54 -7.26
C PRO A 60 5.77 -16.07 -7.22
N GLU A 61 5.55 -16.69 -6.07
CA GLU A 61 5.66 -18.12 -5.84
C GLU A 61 4.36 -18.91 -6.13
N ARG A 62 3.42 -18.32 -6.89
CA ARG A 62 2.12 -18.93 -7.18
C ARG A 62 2.21 -20.30 -7.84
N GLU A 63 3.28 -20.59 -8.58
CA GLU A 63 3.51 -21.87 -9.23
C GLU A 63 4.25 -22.89 -8.34
N ASN A 64 4.66 -22.49 -7.14
CA ASN A 64 5.31 -23.38 -6.19
C ASN A 64 4.30 -24.28 -5.50
N GLN A 65 4.20 -25.52 -5.95
CA GLN A 65 3.22 -26.49 -5.47
C GLN A 65 3.32 -26.71 -3.95
N LYS A 66 4.53 -26.79 -3.39
CA LYS A 66 4.75 -27.02 -1.96
C LYS A 66 4.20 -25.87 -1.11
N LEU A 67 4.34 -24.63 -1.60
CA LEU A 67 3.76 -23.46 -0.91
C LEU A 67 2.24 -23.41 -1.07
N ARG A 68 1.70 -23.80 -2.22
CA ARG A 68 0.25 -23.89 -2.45
C ARG A 68 -0.40 -24.91 -1.52
N GLU A 69 0.22 -26.09 -1.33
CA GLU A 69 -0.26 -27.12 -0.41
C GLU A 69 -0.33 -26.62 1.05
N LYS A 70 0.59 -25.75 1.44
CA LYS A 70 0.64 -25.12 2.76
C LYS A 70 -0.17 -23.82 2.88
N ASN A 71 -0.85 -23.40 1.83
CA ASN A 71 -1.53 -22.11 1.84
C ASN A 71 -2.65 -22.02 2.90
N SER A 72 -3.28 -23.13 3.25
CA SER A 72 -4.29 -23.22 4.33
C SER A 72 -3.71 -22.99 5.74
N GLU A 73 -2.38 -23.09 5.92
CA GLU A 73 -1.70 -22.80 7.19
C GLU A 73 -1.49 -21.31 7.39
N ARG A 74 -1.69 -20.47 6.36
CA ARG A 74 -1.53 -19.01 6.42
C ARG A 74 -2.78 -18.37 6.99
N ASP A 75 -2.60 -17.49 7.96
CA ASP A 75 -3.69 -16.78 8.64
C ASP A 75 -3.67 -15.30 8.28
N ILE A 76 -4.62 -14.89 7.44
CA ILE A 76 -4.77 -13.48 7.04
C ILE A 76 -4.96 -12.54 8.22
N LYS A 77 -5.52 -13.00 9.35
CA LYS A 77 -5.71 -12.16 10.55
C LYS A 77 -4.39 -11.81 11.23
N ILE A 78 -3.39 -12.69 11.14
CA ILE A 78 -2.04 -12.38 11.62
C ILE A 78 -1.42 -11.32 10.70
N TYR A 79 -1.60 -11.47 9.39
CA TYR A 79 -1.16 -10.49 8.41
C TYR A 79 -1.84 -9.12 8.60
N GLN A 80 -3.16 -9.09 8.83
CA GLN A 80 -3.90 -7.85 9.12
C GLN A 80 -3.33 -7.09 10.32
N ARG A 81 -2.94 -7.80 11.38
CA ARG A 81 -2.28 -7.17 12.56
C ARG A 81 -0.92 -6.57 12.18
N TYR A 82 -0.10 -7.33 11.46
CA TYR A 82 1.19 -6.87 10.96
C TYR A 82 1.04 -5.57 10.13
N LEU A 83 0.11 -5.55 9.19
CA LEU A 83 -0.20 -4.39 8.36
C LEU A 83 -0.59 -3.17 9.20
N ARG A 84 -1.50 -3.35 10.17
CA ARG A 84 -1.93 -2.27 11.06
C ARG A 84 -0.81 -1.74 11.95
N GLU A 85 0.04 -2.60 12.48
CA GLU A 85 1.17 -2.15 13.31
C GLU A 85 2.20 -1.36 12.48
N GLN A 86 2.47 -1.73 11.23
CA GLN A 86 3.32 -0.93 10.34
C GLN A 86 2.72 0.45 10.07
N VAL A 87 1.42 0.53 9.75
CA VAL A 87 0.74 1.80 9.51
C VAL A 87 0.73 2.66 10.79
N LYS A 88 0.51 2.05 11.94
CA LYS A 88 0.58 2.74 13.24
C LYS A 88 1.97 3.34 13.50
N GLU A 89 3.05 2.61 13.25
CA GLU A 89 4.43 3.16 13.33
C GLU A 89 4.57 4.41 12.46
N LEU A 90 4.16 4.33 11.19
CA LEU A 90 4.25 5.45 10.25
C LEU A 90 3.48 6.69 10.72
N LEU A 91 2.31 6.50 11.34
CA LEU A 91 1.45 7.59 11.77
C LEU A 91 1.77 8.12 13.19
N THR A 92 2.59 7.41 13.98
CA THR A 92 2.95 7.84 15.34
C THR A 92 4.41 8.25 15.50
N GLU A 93 5.34 7.68 14.73
CA GLU A 93 6.77 7.88 14.92
C GLU A 93 7.37 8.93 13.95
N TYR A 94 6.68 9.23 12.83
CA TYR A 94 7.22 10.09 11.76
C TYR A 94 6.55 11.46 11.66
N GLY A 95 5.80 11.88 12.69
CA GLY A 95 5.12 13.17 12.75
C GLY A 95 3.93 13.25 11.79
N LYS A 96 3.58 14.47 11.36
CA LYS A 96 2.41 14.69 10.52
C LYS A 96 2.59 14.07 9.14
N ILE A 97 1.65 13.20 8.74
CA ILE A 97 1.49 12.68 7.39
C ILE A 97 0.25 13.34 6.77
N ASP A 98 0.37 13.89 5.58
CA ASP A 98 -0.74 14.59 4.92
C ASP A 98 -1.57 13.65 4.03
N TYR A 99 -0.94 12.61 3.47
CA TYR A 99 -1.59 11.64 2.58
C TYR A 99 -1.01 10.23 2.76
N LEU A 100 -1.86 9.23 2.88
CA LEU A 100 -1.45 7.82 2.87
C LEU A 100 -2.10 7.10 1.69
N TRP A 101 -1.26 6.64 0.79
CA TRP A 101 -1.62 5.99 -0.45
C TRP A 101 -1.47 4.48 -0.32
N PHE A 102 -2.57 3.76 -0.18
CA PHE A 102 -2.61 2.31 -0.19
C PHE A 102 -2.64 1.76 -1.61
N ASP A 103 -2.21 0.51 -1.80
CA ASP A 103 -2.26 -0.15 -3.11
C ASP A 103 -2.52 -1.65 -2.98
N PHE A 104 -3.00 -2.23 -4.10
CA PHE A 104 -3.29 -3.66 -4.24
C PHE A 104 -4.58 -4.16 -3.59
N SER A 105 -5.71 -3.49 -3.83
CA SER A 105 -7.02 -4.13 -3.73
C SER A 105 -7.45 -4.65 -5.10
N TYR A 106 -7.75 -5.94 -5.18
CA TYR A 106 -8.08 -6.66 -6.41
C TYR A 106 -9.11 -7.76 -6.18
N SER A 107 -10.13 -7.46 -5.37
CA SER A 107 -11.22 -8.38 -4.99
C SER A 107 -11.96 -8.99 -6.19
N HIS A 108 -11.95 -8.28 -7.35
CA HIS A 108 -12.56 -8.73 -8.59
C HIS A 108 -11.81 -9.88 -9.30
N ARG A 109 -10.58 -10.20 -8.87
CA ARG A 109 -9.78 -11.27 -9.50
C ARG A 109 -10.22 -12.64 -9.01
N ASP A 110 -10.31 -13.60 -9.95
CA ASP A 110 -10.57 -15.00 -9.66
C ASP A 110 -9.67 -15.87 -10.55
N TRP A 111 -8.82 -16.69 -9.92
CA TRP A 111 -7.93 -17.63 -10.62
C TRP A 111 -8.42 -19.07 -10.50
N GLY A 112 -9.64 -19.30 -10.03
CA GLY A 112 -10.21 -20.61 -9.79
C GLY A 112 -9.71 -21.29 -8.51
N TRP A 113 -8.40 -21.38 -8.31
CA TRP A 113 -7.78 -21.95 -7.11
C TRP A 113 -7.58 -20.94 -5.97
N SER A 114 -7.62 -19.66 -6.26
CA SER A 114 -7.58 -18.56 -5.29
C SER A 114 -8.37 -17.36 -5.80
N LYS A 115 -8.81 -16.53 -4.89
CA LYS A 115 -9.48 -15.27 -5.20
C LYS A 115 -8.57 -14.10 -4.90
N GLY A 116 -8.87 -12.96 -5.53
CA GLY A 116 -8.26 -11.69 -5.20
C GLY A 116 -8.59 -11.24 -3.78
N LYS A 117 -7.92 -10.20 -3.34
CA LYS A 117 -8.05 -9.64 -2.00
C LYS A 117 -8.60 -8.22 -2.06
N GLY A 118 -9.41 -7.87 -1.07
CA GLY A 118 -10.07 -6.57 -0.97
C GLY A 118 -10.29 -6.17 0.49
N HIS A 119 -11.27 -5.30 0.71
CA HIS A 119 -11.51 -4.68 2.02
C HIS A 119 -11.64 -5.67 3.19
N ILE A 120 -12.23 -6.86 2.98
CA ILE A 120 -12.34 -7.90 4.04
C ILE A 120 -10.98 -8.49 4.38
N ASP A 121 -10.14 -8.74 3.36
CA ASP A 121 -8.82 -9.34 3.55
C ASP A 121 -7.85 -8.40 4.26
N TRP A 122 -7.98 -7.10 4.04
CA TRP A 122 -7.16 -6.07 4.69
C TRP A 122 -7.73 -5.62 6.03
N ASP A 123 -8.99 -5.99 6.37
CA ASP A 123 -9.74 -5.38 7.47
C ASP A 123 -9.75 -3.85 7.34
N SER A 124 -10.12 -3.40 6.12
CA SER A 124 -9.95 -2.01 5.69
C SER A 124 -10.71 -1.01 6.55
N GLU A 125 -11.89 -1.38 7.07
CA GLU A 125 -12.64 -0.51 7.97
C GLU A 125 -11.87 -0.24 9.27
N ALA A 126 -11.26 -1.28 9.85
CA ALA A 126 -10.46 -1.11 11.06
C ALA A 126 -9.14 -0.37 10.77
N LEU A 127 -8.55 -0.58 9.58
CA LEU A 127 -7.34 0.12 9.15
C LEU A 127 -7.61 1.60 8.91
N GLU A 128 -8.69 1.95 8.20
CA GLU A 128 -9.11 3.35 7.99
C GLU A 128 -9.41 4.04 9.33
N LYS A 129 -10.18 3.38 10.19
CA LYS A 129 -10.49 3.90 11.52
C LYS A 129 -9.22 4.21 12.30
N LEU A 130 -8.25 3.29 12.34
CA LEU A 130 -6.94 3.51 12.98
C LEU A 130 -6.24 4.74 12.40
N CYS A 131 -6.20 4.88 11.07
CA CYS A 131 -5.57 6.01 10.41
C CYS A 131 -6.17 7.34 10.86
N LEU A 132 -7.51 7.45 10.84
CA LEU A 132 -8.22 8.68 11.16
C LEU A 132 -8.27 8.98 12.67
N GLU A 133 -8.20 7.97 13.53
CA GLU A 133 -8.04 8.15 14.99
C GLU A 133 -6.65 8.70 15.33
N LEU A 134 -5.61 8.21 14.68
CA LEU A 134 -4.24 8.68 14.90
C LEU A 134 -3.96 10.05 14.28
N GLN A 135 -4.45 10.28 13.08
CA GLN A 135 -4.29 11.55 12.37
C GLN A 135 -5.59 11.98 11.65
N PRO A 136 -6.51 12.69 12.33
CA PRO A 136 -7.84 13.04 11.78
C PRO A 136 -7.83 13.90 10.50
N HIS A 137 -6.70 14.52 10.17
CA HIS A 137 -6.52 15.34 8.96
C HIS A 137 -5.96 14.54 7.77
N LEU A 138 -5.63 13.26 7.99
CA LEU A 138 -5.01 12.41 6.98
C LEU A 138 -5.95 12.20 5.79
N LEU A 139 -5.42 12.40 4.59
CA LEU A 139 -6.10 12.00 3.37
C LEU A 139 -5.78 10.54 3.04
N LEU A 140 -6.77 9.80 2.56
CA LEU A 140 -6.62 8.41 2.11
C LEU A 140 -7.12 8.29 0.67
N ASN A 141 -6.48 7.44 -0.14
CA ASN A 141 -6.99 7.09 -1.45
C ASN A 141 -8.10 6.02 -1.38
N ASP A 142 -8.71 5.70 -2.51
CA ASP A 142 -9.80 4.74 -2.62
C ASP A 142 -9.36 3.26 -2.67
N ARG A 143 -8.05 2.99 -2.56
CA ARG A 143 -7.48 1.64 -2.72
C ARG A 143 -7.69 0.71 -1.52
N LEU A 144 -8.31 1.19 -0.43
CA LEU A 144 -8.80 0.32 0.64
C LEU A 144 -10.04 -0.49 0.27
N ASP A 145 -10.60 -0.28 -0.93
CA ASP A 145 -11.79 -0.98 -1.46
C ASP A 145 -13.07 -0.75 -0.61
N LEU A 146 -13.16 0.44 0.02
CA LEU A 146 -14.31 0.87 0.82
C LEU A 146 -15.31 1.72 0.01
N GLY A 147 -15.03 1.97 -1.25
CA GLY A 147 -15.89 2.75 -2.15
C GLY A 147 -15.88 4.26 -1.91
N HIS A 148 -14.93 4.77 -1.13
CA HIS A 148 -14.69 6.20 -0.90
C HIS A 148 -13.19 6.48 -0.75
N GLY A 149 -12.80 7.76 -0.60
CA GLY A 149 -11.42 8.22 -0.60
C GLY A 149 -11.11 9.08 -1.83
N ILE A 150 -9.85 9.51 -1.97
CA ILE A 150 -9.38 10.18 -3.19
C ILE A 150 -9.39 9.15 -4.31
N THR A 151 -10.17 9.42 -5.35
CA THR A 151 -10.30 8.50 -6.50
C THR A 151 -9.02 8.50 -7.33
N THR A 152 -8.49 7.31 -7.64
CA THR A 152 -7.21 7.13 -8.31
C THR A 152 -7.36 6.40 -9.65
N PRO A 153 -7.86 7.05 -10.73
CA PRO A 153 -7.85 6.45 -12.06
C PRO A 153 -6.42 6.10 -12.47
N GLU A 154 -6.26 4.87 -12.97
CA GLU A 154 -4.95 4.31 -13.29
C GLU A 154 -4.83 4.05 -14.79
N GLN A 155 -3.71 4.50 -15.37
CA GLN A 155 -3.37 4.36 -16.79
C GLN A 155 -4.38 5.01 -17.75
N PHE A 156 -5.17 5.97 -17.28
CA PHE A 156 -5.97 6.82 -18.17
C PHE A 156 -6.19 8.20 -17.53
N GLN A 157 -6.35 9.19 -18.39
CA GLN A 157 -6.69 10.56 -18.00
C GLN A 157 -8.18 10.78 -18.23
N PRO A 158 -8.98 11.10 -17.21
CA PRO A 158 -10.38 11.48 -17.41
C PRO A 158 -10.52 12.73 -18.27
N ASP A 159 -11.43 12.71 -19.26
CA ASP A 159 -11.73 13.86 -20.13
C ASP A 159 -12.49 14.97 -19.39
N LYS A 160 -13.10 14.64 -18.26
CA LYS A 160 -13.90 15.55 -17.42
C LYS A 160 -13.58 15.28 -15.95
N PRO A 161 -13.81 16.28 -15.07
CA PRO A 161 -13.78 16.05 -13.62
C PRO A 161 -14.66 14.85 -13.27
N LEU A 162 -14.14 13.97 -12.42
CA LEU A 162 -14.87 12.79 -11.98
C LEU A 162 -16.01 13.19 -11.03
N GLU A 163 -17.13 12.51 -11.18
CA GLU A 163 -18.33 12.72 -10.36
C GLU A 163 -18.82 11.38 -9.78
N LYS A 164 -19.35 11.44 -8.58
CA LYS A 164 -20.05 10.33 -7.94
C LYS A 164 -21.43 10.83 -7.51
N ASN A 165 -22.50 10.21 -8.01
CA ASN A 165 -23.88 10.64 -7.76
C ASN A 165 -24.13 12.11 -8.13
N GLY A 166 -23.53 12.60 -9.23
CA GLY A 166 -23.65 13.99 -9.70
C GLY A 166 -22.85 15.01 -8.88
N MET A 167 -22.01 14.58 -7.96
CA MET A 167 -21.14 15.45 -7.16
C MET A 167 -19.69 15.28 -7.58
N PRO A 168 -18.93 16.37 -7.78
CA PRO A 168 -17.50 16.28 -8.04
C PRO A 168 -16.76 15.54 -6.92
N VAL A 169 -15.85 14.66 -7.29
CA VAL A 169 -14.96 13.97 -6.34
C VAL A 169 -13.53 14.48 -6.47
N ILE A 170 -12.79 14.42 -5.37
CA ILE A 170 -11.34 14.65 -5.41
C ILE A 170 -10.69 13.42 -6.05
N TRP A 171 -9.83 13.64 -7.01
CA TRP A 171 -9.14 12.56 -7.73
C TRP A 171 -7.72 12.95 -8.13
N GLU A 172 -6.91 11.95 -8.40
CA GLU A 172 -5.57 12.09 -8.98
C GLU A 172 -5.39 11.06 -10.09
N ALA A 173 -4.67 11.39 -11.15
CA ALA A 173 -4.30 10.44 -12.19
C ALA A 173 -3.02 9.69 -11.79
N CYS A 174 -3.07 8.35 -11.81
CA CYS A 174 -1.95 7.47 -11.55
C CYS A 174 -1.52 6.83 -12.87
N GLN A 175 -0.38 7.27 -13.42
CA GLN A 175 0.02 6.89 -14.77
C GLN A 175 1.53 6.68 -14.87
N THR A 176 1.94 5.71 -15.69
CA THR A 176 3.32 5.58 -16.14
C THR A 176 3.63 6.58 -17.25
N MET A 177 4.85 7.07 -17.33
CA MET A 177 5.30 7.89 -18.46
C MET A 177 5.64 7.04 -19.69
N TYR A 178 5.95 5.77 -19.49
CA TYR A 178 6.18 4.72 -20.48
C TYR A 178 5.81 3.37 -19.87
N GLY A 179 5.96 2.27 -20.57
CA GLY A 179 5.36 0.96 -20.24
C GLY A 179 5.64 0.32 -18.88
N THR A 180 6.41 0.96 -17.98
CA THR A 180 6.73 0.45 -16.64
C THR A 180 6.60 1.51 -15.55
N TRP A 181 6.36 1.08 -14.28
CA TRP A 181 6.36 1.96 -13.11
C TRP A 181 7.79 2.32 -12.64
N GLY A 182 8.76 1.48 -12.96
CA GLY A 182 10.16 1.73 -12.62
C GLY A 182 10.92 2.40 -13.76
N TYR A 183 12.11 2.92 -13.45
CA TYR A 183 13.03 3.40 -14.45
C TYR A 183 13.51 2.23 -15.33
N ASP A 184 13.30 2.35 -16.61
CA ASP A 184 13.77 1.38 -17.63
C ASP A 184 14.58 2.12 -18.69
N ARG A 185 15.89 1.86 -18.71
CA ARG A 185 16.82 2.52 -19.64
C ARG A 185 16.54 2.14 -21.10
N ASP A 186 16.05 0.92 -21.33
CA ASP A 186 15.93 0.35 -22.67
C ASP A 186 14.58 0.67 -23.33
N ASN A 187 13.63 1.22 -22.56
CA ASN A 187 12.28 1.59 -23.00
C ASN A 187 12.02 3.11 -22.91
N MET A 188 13.03 3.93 -23.20
CA MET A 188 12.89 5.40 -23.17
C MET A 188 12.50 6.00 -24.52
N GLU A 189 11.83 5.24 -25.40
CA GLU A 189 11.29 5.74 -26.68
C GLU A 189 9.85 6.24 -26.56
#